data_5a4c6a3b5d205d49640765f34d43d688
#
_entry.id   5a4c6a3b5d205d49640765f34d43d688
#
_cell.length_a   1.000
_cell.length_b   1.000
_cell.length_c   1.000
_cell.angle_alpha   90.00
_cell.angle_beta   90.00
_cell.angle_gamma   90.00
#
_symmetry.space_group_name_H-M   'P 1'
#
loop_
_entity.id
_entity.type
_entity.pdbx_description
1 polymer ?
#
loop_
_entity_poly.entity_id
_entity_poly.type
_entity_poly.pdbx_seq_one_letter_code
_entity_poly.pdbx_strand_id
1 'polypeptide(L)'
;MKKLFFAAVALVATSFAAQAQINPRIEVAANIARTVAKDANGSDVNGLKIHPGFRAGLAVEIGIASGIYIAPGITFRQEGNKQELTSNQKTETVSNTLNYISVPVTLGIRIPLSEGLAVSAEFGPTFSYGVSSSVRTLAGIKGGIKSAYDAFKEKQYNRFDMGINASAALEFSKVYVRLGTDLGMVNSFKEATDKLSSKNTSFFLGLGYRF
;
A
#
# COMPACT_ATOMS: atom_id res chain seq x y z
N MET A 1 28.38 -10.17 11.86
CA MET A 1 27.40 -10.84 10.98
C MET A 1 26.51 -9.83 10.21
N LYS A 2 25.86 -8.83 10.84
CA LYS A 2 25.02 -7.84 10.15
C LYS A 2 25.78 -7.03 9.08
N LYS A 3 27.02 -6.58 9.35
CA LYS A 3 27.83 -5.80 8.39
C LYS A 3 28.26 -6.60 7.17
N LEU A 4 28.55 -7.91 7.35
CA LEU A 4 28.88 -8.84 6.24
C LEU A 4 27.65 -9.12 5.36
N PHE A 5 26.48 -9.23 5.94
CA PHE A 5 25.24 -9.38 5.18
C PHE A 5 24.95 -8.16 4.30
N PHE A 6 25.08 -6.94 4.86
CA PHE A 6 24.91 -5.71 4.08
C PHE A 6 25.99 -5.55 3.00
N ALA A 7 27.24 -5.94 3.28
CA ALA A 7 28.32 -5.92 2.30
C ALA A 7 28.07 -6.93 1.16
N ALA A 8 27.60 -8.13 1.47
CA ALA A 8 27.24 -9.14 0.47
C ALA A 8 26.06 -8.69 -0.40
N VAL A 9 25.02 -8.10 0.20
CA VAL A 9 23.88 -7.53 -0.53
C VAL A 9 24.33 -6.38 -1.44
N ALA A 10 25.21 -5.50 -0.96
CA ALA A 10 25.77 -4.41 -1.75
C ALA A 10 26.64 -4.93 -2.91
N LEU A 11 27.43 -5.98 -2.68
CA LEU A 11 28.29 -6.58 -3.71
C LEU A 11 27.49 -7.28 -4.80
N VAL A 12 26.41 -7.98 -4.42
CA VAL A 12 25.46 -8.59 -5.37
C VAL A 12 24.73 -7.50 -6.15
N ALA A 13 24.29 -6.41 -5.49
CA ALA A 13 23.64 -5.29 -6.16
C ALA A 13 24.57 -4.61 -7.18
N THR A 14 25.86 -4.44 -6.88
CA THR A 14 26.83 -3.82 -7.81
C THR A 14 27.21 -4.72 -8.98
N SER A 15 27.22 -6.04 -8.83
CA SER A 15 27.52 -6.96 -9.94
C SER A 15 26.38 -7.06 -10.97
N PHE A 16 25.13 -6.84 -10.56
CA PHE A 16 24.01 -6.73 -11.49
C PHE A 16 23.93 -5.35 -12.17
N ALA A 17 24.45 -4.27 -11.55
CA ALA A 17 24.37 -2.92 -12.09
C ALA A 17 25.20 -2.71 -13.38
N ALA A 18 26.21 -3.54 -13.63
CA ALA A 18 27.12 -3.38 -14.77
C ALA A 18 26.49 -3.76 -16.12
N GLN A 19 25.41 -4.53 -16.16
CA GLN A 19 24.70 -4.93 -17.40
C GLN A 19 23.18 -4.75 -17.31
N ALA A 20 22.64 -4.40 -16.14
CA ALA A 20 21.21 -4.23 -15.96
C ALA A 20 20.75 -2.86 -16.47
N GLN A 21 19.75 -2.88 -17.32
CA GLN A 21 19.05 -1.67 -17.73
C GLN A 21 18.29 -1.13 -16.50
N ILE A 22 18.76 -0.01 -15.95
CA ILE A 22 18.20 0.64 -14.75
C ILE A 22 17.26 1.76 -15.22
N ASN A 23 15.97 1.64 -14.90
CA ASN A 23 14.97 2.64 -15.26
C ASN A 23 14.26 3.15 -13.99
N PRO A 24 14.61 4.34 -13.50
CA PRO A 24 13.86 4.97 -12.43
C PRO A 24 12.44 5.31 -12.87
N ARG A 25 11.50 5.26 -11.94
CA ARG A 25 10.12 5.67 -12.18
C ARG A 25 9.52 6.39 -10.97
N ILE A 26 8.59 7.29 -11.27
CA ILE A 26 7.75 7.96 -10.28
C ILE A 26 6.29 7.63 -10.56
N GLU A 27 5.49 7.49 -9.50
CA GLU A 27 4.07 7.16 -9.61
C GLU A 27 3.26 7.92 -8.59
N VAL A 28 2.08 8.39 -8.99
CA VAL A 28 1.02 8.90 -8.12
C VAL A 28 -0.28 8.17 -8.43
N ALA A 29 -1.06 7.86 -7.39
CA ALA A 29 -2.29 7.11 -7.58
C ALA A 29 -3.37 7.52 -6.58
N ALA A 30 -4.63 7.41 -7.01
CA ALA A 30 -5.75 7.32 -6.11
C ALA A 30 -5.76 5.92 -5.46
N ASN A 31 -6.01 5.88 -4.16
CA ASN A 31 -6.03 4.66 -3.37
C ASN A 31 -7.40 4.50 -2.71
N ILE A 32 -7.98 3.32 -2.79
CA ILE A 32 -9.23 2.96 -2.13
C ILE A 32 -8.92 1.83 -1.17
N ALA A 33 -8.88 2.16 0.12
CA ALA A 33 -8.60 1.18 1.16
C ALA A 33 -9.90 0.64 1.79
N ARG A 34 -9.85 -0.64 2.13
CA ARG A 34 -10.86 -1.32 2.92
C ARG A 34 -10.17 -2.15 3.99
N THR A 35 -10.64 -2.03 5.20
CA THR A 35 -10.25 -2.94 6.27
C THR A 35 -11.23 -4.10 6.33
N VAL A 36 -10.73 -5.32 6.30
CA VAL A 36 -11.49 -6.54 6.59
C VAL A 36 -11.22 -6.87 8.04
N ALA A 37 -12.23 -6.76 8.89
CA ALA A 37 -12.12 -7.03 10.31
C ALA A 37 -13.07 -8.15 10.74
N LYS A 38 -12.61 -9.01 11.66
CA LYS A 38 -13.43 -10.01 12.34
C LYS A 38 -13.52 -9.67 13.81
N ASP A 39 -14.69 -9.89 14.39
CA ASP A 39 -14.94 -9.72 15.82
C ASP A 39 -14.35 -10.85 16.66
N ALA A 40 -14.51 -10.77 17.99
CA ALA A 40 -14.05 -11.80 18.93
C ALA A 40 -14.72 -13.17 18.74
N ASN A 41 -15.85 -13.25 18.01
CA ASN A 41 -16.55 -14.48 17.68
C ASN A 41 -16.11 -15.05 16.32
N GLY A 42 -15.26 -14.32 15.57
CA GLY A 42 -14.80 -14.68 14.22
C GLY A 42 -15.78 -14.27 13.12
N SER A 43 -16.83 -13.51 13.44
CA SER A 43 -17.80 -12.98 12.48
C SER A 43 -17.27 -11.71 11.82
N ASP A 44 -17.62 -11.50 10.56
CA ASP A 44 -17.23 -10.29 9.84
C ASP A 44 -17.87 -9.03 10.45
N VAL A 45 -17.06 -8.02 10.72
CA VAL A 45 -17.55 -6.71 11.19
C VAL A 45 -18.21 -5.99 10.03
N ASN A 46 -19.54 -5.92 10.05
CA ASN A 46 -20.33 -5.21 9.04
C ASN A 46 -20.28 -3.70 9.23
N GLY A 47 -20.54 -2.94 8.15
CA GLY A 47 -20.64 -1.46 8.19
C GLY A 47 -19.31 -0.72 8.03
N LEU A 48 -18.19 -1.42 7.80
CA LEU A 48 -16.93 -0.78 7.41
C LEU A 48 -17.03 -0.32 5.96
N LYS A 49 -16.91 0.99 5.75
CA LYS A 49 -16.93 1.61 4.42
C LYS A 49 -15.52 1.84 3.89
N ILE A 50 -15.42 1.92 2.57
CA ILE A 50 -14.17 2.25 1.88
C ILE A 50 -13.65 3.62 2.31
N HIS A 51 -12.33 3.74 2.38
CA HIS A 51 -11.62 4.98 2.65
C HIS A 51 -10.84 5.41 1.41
N PRO A 52 -11.23 6.52 0.75
CA PRO A 52 -10.44 7.08 -0.33
C PRO A 52 -9.18 7.73 0.25
N GLY A 53 -8.07 7.49 -0.39
CA GLY A 53 -6.77 8.04 -0.06
C GLY A 53 -5.94 8.27 -1.33
N PHE A 54 -4.66 8.55 -1.14
CA PHE A 54 -3.71 8.64 -2.23
C PHE A 54 -2.44 7.86 -1.90
N ARG A 55 -1.67 7.58 -2.94
CA ARG A 55 -0.31 7.05 -2.85
C ARG A 55 0.62 7.79 -3.79
N ALA A 56 1.88 7.90 -3.42
CA ALA A 56 2.94 8.43 -4.26
C ALA A 56 4.23 7.68 -3.98
N GLY A 57 4.98 7.34 -5.01
CA GLY A 57 6.16 6.50 -4.84
C GLY A 57 7.20 6.68 -5.93
N LEU A 58 8.38 6.18 -5.60
CA LEU A 58 9.53 6.04 -6.49
C LEU A 58 9.90 4.57 -6.53
N ALA A 59 10.32 4.09 -7.69
CA ALA A 59 10.87 2.74 -7.82
C ALA A 59 11.98 2.75 -8.88
N VAL A 60 12.78 1.69 -8.85
CA VAL A 60 13.84 1.48 -9.83
C VAL A 60 13.62 0.11 -10.46
N GLU A 61 13.37 0.07 -11.76
CA GLU A 61 13.28 -1.17 -12.51
C GLU A 61 14.69 -1.61 -12.89
N ILE A 62 15.05 -2.81 -12.49
CA ILE A 62 16.34 -3.44 -12.76
C ILE A 62 16.08 -4.67 -13.65
N GLY A 63 16.44 -4.57 -14.91
CA GLY A 63 16.25 -5.65 -15.88
C GLY A 63 17.07 -6.91 -15.49
N ILE A 64 16.41 -8.06 -15.50
CA ILE A 64 17.03 -9.36 -15.23
C ILE A 64 17.19 -10.17 -16.51
N ALA A 65 16.16 -10.15 -17.35
CA ALA A 65 16.10 -10.82 -18.65
C ALA A 65 15.20 -10.02 -19.60
N SER A 66 15.11 -10.46 -20.85
CA SER A 66 14.23 -9.79 -21.83
C SER A 66 12.80 -9.70 -21.29
N GLY A 67 12.34 -8.47 -21.04
CA GLY A 67 11.00 -8.19 -20.51
C GLY A 67 10.78 -8.53 -19.04
N ILE A 68 11.76 -9.11 -18.34
CA ILE A 68 11.66 -9.45 -16.90
C ILE A 68 12.54 -8.50 -16.09
N TYR A 69 11.97 -7.94 -15.01
CA TYR A 69 12.67 -7.00 -14.14
C TYR A 69 12.25 -7.17 -12.67
N ILE A 70 13.10 -6.71 -11.77
CA ILE A 70 12.77 -6.50 -10.35
C ILE A 70 12.60 -5.00 -10.12
N ALA A 71 11.63 -4.62 -9.29
CA ALA A 71 11.34 -3.21 -9.03
C ALA A 71 11.23 -2.94 -7.53
N PRO A 72 12.37 -2.73 -6.84
CA PRO A 72 12.36 -2.18 -5.50
C PRO A 72 11.91 -0.72 -5.54
N GLY A 73 11.16 -0.29 -4.52
CA GLY A 73 10.65 1.06 -4.43
C GLY A 73 10.44 1.55 -3.01
N ILE A 74 10.03 2.80 -2.91
CA ILE A 74 9.52 3.42 -1.69
C ILE A 74 8.23 4.15 -2.03
N THR A 75 7.19 3.95 -1.23
CA THR A 75 5.86 4.50 -1.49
C THR A 75 5.25 5.02 -0.20
N PHE A 76 4.80 6.26 -0.21
CA PHE A 76 3.84 6.77 0.76
C PHE A 76 2.44 6.33 0.34
N ARG A 77 1.64 5.79 1.27
CA ARG A 77 0.24 5.43 1.01
C ARG A 77 -0.66 5.73 2.19
N GLN A 78 -1.88 6.14 1.89
CA GLN A 78 -2.94 6.30 2.87
C GLN A 78 -3.88 5.11 2.82
N GLU A 79 -4.16 4.55 3.98
CA GLU A 79 -5.13 3.48 4.19
C GLU A 79 -6.12 3.89 5.28
N GLY A 80 -7.08 3.03 5.53
CA GLY A 80 -8.03 3.24 6.63
C GLY A 80 -9.41 2.71 6.33
N ASN A 81 -10.34 3.11 7.18
CA ASN A 81 -11.75 2.78 7.05
C ASN A 81 -12.63 3.94 7.52
N LYS A 82 -13.90 3.86 7.13
CA LYS A 82 -14.96 4.70 7.67
C LYS A 82 -16.02 3.81 8.28
N GLN A 83 -16.55 4.22 9.41
CA GLN A 83 -17.67 3.54 10.08
C GLN A 83 -18.75 4.56 10.42
N GLU A 84 -19.98 4.25 10.08
CA GLU A 84 -21.14 5.03 10.48
C GLU A 84 -21.77 4.40 11.71
N LEU A 85 -21.90 5.20 12.76
CA LEU A 85 -22.56 4.82 14.00
C LEU A 85 -23.86 5.61 14.08
N THR A 86 -25.01 4.93 14.02
CA THR A 86 -26.32 5.55 14.18
C THR A 86 -26.84 5.21 15.56
N SER A 87 -27.08 6.25 16.37
CA SER A 87 -27.70 6.13 17.69
C SER A 87 -28.73 7.27 17.84
N ASN A 88 -29.96 6.93 18.28
CA ASN A 88 -31.04 7.90 18.54
C ASN A 88 -31.24 8.91 17.40
N GLN A 89 -31.37 8.46 16.15
CA GLN A 89 -31.54 9.25 14.93
C GLN A 89 -30.37 10.22 14.62
N LYS A 90 -29.25 10.11 15.32
CA LYS A 90 -28.02 10.82 14.98
C LYS A 90 -27.01 9.86 14.39
N THR A 91 -26.52 10.18 13.20
CA THR A 91 -25.46 9.43 12.53
C THR A 91 -24.13 10.14 12.77
N GLU A 92 -23.18 9.45 13.36
CA GLU A 92 -21.80 9.90 13.51
C GLU A 92 -20.91 9.07 12.57
N THR A 93 -19.99 9.71 11.86
CA THR A 93 -19.04 9.03 11.01
C THR A 93 -17.67 9.04 11.70
N VAL A 94 -17.15 7.87 12.02
CA VAL A 94 -15.76 7.69 12.46
C VAL A 94 -14.91 7.39 11.24
N SER A 95 -13.94 8.24 10.97
CA SER A 95 -12.97 8.08 9.88
C SER A 95 -11.60 7.81 10.48
N ASN A 96 -11.03 6.68 10.13
CA ASN A 96 -9.68 6.28 10.50
C ASN A 96 -8.78 6.35 9.27
N THR A 97 -7.75 7.19 9.33
CA THR A 97 -6.74 7.33 8.28
C THR A 97 -5.40 6.88 8.84
N LEU A 98 -4.76 5.94 8.16
CA LEU A 98 -3.45 5.39 8.50
C LEU A 98 -2.49 5.73 7.37
N ASN A 99 -1.37 6.37 7.69
CA ASN A 99 -0.35 6.74 6.72
C ASN A 99 0.87 5.82 6.90
N TYR A 100 1.28 5.20 5.81
CA TYR A 100 2.38 4.27 5.75
C TYR A 100 3.48 4.74 4.80
N ILE A 101 4.72 4.46 5.18
CA ILE A 101 5.84 4.35 4.25
C ILE A 101 6.02 2.86 3.96
N SER A 102 6.04 2.51 2.70
CA SER A 102 6.09 1.13 2.22
C SER A 102 7.27 0.92 1.30
N VAL A 103 7.88 -0.24 1.39
CA VAL A 103 8.96 -0.70 0.53
C VAL A 103 8.47 -1.94 -0.23
N PRO A 104 7.85 -1.76 -1.41
CA PRO A 104 7.56 -2.85 -2.31
C PRO A 104 8.85 -3.39 -2.95
N VAL A 105 8.91 -4.70 -3.14
CA VAL A 105 9.94 -5.37 -3.95
C VAL A 105 9.20 -6.31 -4.89
N THR A 106 8.95 -5.85 -6.12
CA THR A 106 8.13 -6.60 -7.07
C THR A 106 8.98 -7.22 -8.17
N LEU A 107 8.59 -8.40 -8.62
CA LEU A 107 9.01 -9.00 -9.87
C LEU A 107 8.01 -8.59 -10.95
N GLY A 108 8.52 -8.08 -12.06
CA GLY A 108 7.70 -7.60 -13.17
C GLY A 108 8.02 -8.31 -14.48
N ILE A 109 7.00 -8.39 -15.32
CA ILE A 109 7.10 -8.77 -16.71
C ILE A 109 6.52 -7.67 -17.59
N ARG A 110 7.22 -7.31 -18.66
CA ARG A 110 6.80 -6.33 -19.67
C ARG A 110 6.74 -6.99 -21.04
N ILE A 111 5.60 -6.83 -21.68
CA ILE A 111 5.32 -7.38 -23.02
C ILE A 111 5.09 -6.19 -23.96
N PRO A 112 5.99 -5.91 -24.92
CA PRO A 112 5.74 -4.92 -25.94
C PRO A 112 4.61 -5.40 -26.87
N LEU A 113 3.67 -4.51 -27.14
CA LEU A 113 2.54 -4.77 -28.07
C LEU A 113 2.79 -4.14 -29.43
N SER A 114 3.37 -2.94 -29.42
CA SER A 114 3.78 -2.20 -30.63
C SER A 114 4.85 -1.17 -30.26
N GLU A 115 5.33 -0.42 -31.24
CA GLU A 115 6.23 0.69 -30.97
C GLU A 115 5.60 1.70 -30.01
N GLY A 116 6.25 1.93 -28.87
CA GLY A 116 5.79 2.83 -27.82
C GLY A 116 4.61 2.34 -26.98
N LEU A 117 4.10 1.12 -27.20
CA LEU A 117 3.00 0.54 -26.42
C LEU A 117 3.42 -0.80 -25.81
N ALA A 118 3.26 -0.94 -24.51
CA ALA A 118 3.50 -2.19 -23.79
C ALA A 118 2.48 -2.41 -22.67
N VAL A 119 2.35 -3.65 -22.25
CA VAL A 119 1.68 -4.01 -20.99
C VAL A 119 2.71 -4.58 -20.02
N SER A 120 2.52 -4.32 -18.74
CA SER A 120 3.34 -4.93 -17.71
C SER A 120 2.49 -5.43 -16.56
N ALA A 121 3.00 -6.45 -15.88
CA ALA A 121 2.41 -6.97 -14.65
C ALA A 121 3.51 -7.09 -13.60
N GLU A 122 3.18 -6.80 -12.35
CA GLU A 122 4.09 -6.88 -11.23
C GLU A 122 3.45 -7.59 -10.05
N PHE A 123 4.27 -8.37 -9.34
CA PHE A 123 3.86 -9.08 -8.14
C PHE A 123 5.03 -9.19 -7.17
N GLY A 124 4.77 -9.01 -5.87
CA GLY A 124 5.82 -9.17 -4.87
C GLY A 124 5.43 -8.69 -3.48
N PRO A 125 6.30 -8.93 -2.49
CA PRO A 125 6.09 -8.49 -1.13
C PRO A 125 6.17 -6.97 -0.98
N THR A 126 5.43 -6.46 -0.01
CA THR A 126 5.48 -5.06 0.44
C THR A 126 5.66 -5.02 1.94
N PHE A 127 6.64 -4.28 2.41
CA PHE A 127 6.91 -4.05 3.82
C PHE A 127 6.55 -2.60 4.16
N SER A 128 5.76 -2.39 5.19
CA SER A 128 5.20 -1.07 5.48
C SER A 128 5.40 -0.69 6.94
N TYR A 129 5.59 0.59 7.18
CA TYR A 129 5.69 1.16 8.51
C TYR A 129 4.75 2.35 8.67
N GLY A 130 3.87 2.28 9.67
CA GLY A 130 2.92 3.33 10.01
C GLY A 130 3.63 4.56 10.61
N VAL A 131 3.59 5.66 9.90
CA VAL A 131 4.27 6.90 10.29
C VAL A 131 3.35 7.86 11.04
N SER A 132 2.07 7.89 10.68
CA SER A 132 1.06 8.68 11.38
C SER A 132 -0.33 8.11 11.17
N SER A 133 -1.23 8.40 12.10
CA SER A 133 -2.64 8.06 11.97
C SER A 133 -3.51 9.20 12.48
N SER A 134 -4.75 9.25 12.00
CA SER A 134 -5.75 10.21 12.44
C SER A 134 -7.11 9.52 12.53
N VAL A 135 -7.61 9.38 13.73
CA VAL A 135 -9.00 8.95 13.96
C VAL A 135 -9.84 10.19 14.21
N ARG A 136 -10.85 10.42 13.39
CA ARG A 136 -11.73 11.59 13.46
C ARG A 136 -13.18 11.15 13.60
N THR A 137 -13.87 11.68 14.59
CA THR A 137 -15.32 11.52 14.75
C THR A 137 -16.00 12.78 14.25
N LEU A 138 -16.86 12.63 13.26
CA LEU A 138 -17.63 13.71 12.65
C LEU A 138 -19.09 13.61 13.13
N ALA A 139 -19.63 14.70 13.68
CA ALA A 139 -21.01 14.76 14.14
C ALA A 139 -21.94 15.26 13.04
N GLY A 140 -22.88 14.41 12.57
CA GLY A 140 -23.92 14.77 11.62
C GLY A 140 -23.45 15.01 10.18
N ILE A 141 -24.40 15.34 9.29
CA ILE A 141 -24.18 15.50 7.82
C ILE A 141 -23.28 16.72 7.47
N LYS A 142 -23.19 17.72 8.35
CA LYS A 142 -22.33 18.91 8.20
C LYS A 142 -21.20 18.95 9.23
N GLY A 143 -20.77 17.79 9.69
CA GLY A 143 -20.02 17.49 10.88
C GLY A 143 -18.79 18.33 11.19
N GLY A 144 -18.86 19.01 12.30
CA GLY A 144 -17.65 19.44 13.01
C GLY A 144 -16.89 18.24 13.57
N ILE A 145 -15.55 18.35 13.65
CA ILE A 145 -14.72 17.34 14.27
C ILE A 145 -15.00 17.31 15.76
N LYS A 146 -15.54 16.20 16.28
CA LYS A 146 -15.80 16.00 17.71
C LYS A 146 -14.53 15.60 18.47
N SER A 147 -13.72 14.75 17.86
CA SER A 147 -12.46 14.28 18.44
C SER A 147 -11.47 13.87 17.36
N ALA A 148 -10.18 14.04 17.62
CA ALA A 148 -9.12 13.55 16.77
C ALA A 148 -7.95 13.08 17.64
N TYR A 149 -7.42 11.86 17.37
CA TYR A 149 -6.24 11.33 18.04
C TYR A 149 -5.41 10.46 17.10
N ASP A 150 -4.16 10.23 17.49
CA ASP A 150 -3.24 9.37 16.74
C ASP A 150 -3.25 7.95 17.31
N ALA A 151 -3.90 7.02 16.62
CA ALA A 151 -4.06 5.63 17.06
C ALA A 151 -2.74 4.85 17.12
N PHE A 152 -1.68 5.28 16.42
CA PHE A 152 -0.35 4.70 16.59
C PHE A 152 0.33 5.14 17.89
N LYS A 153 0.07 6.36 18.36
CA LYS A 153 0.56 6.86 19.66
C LYS A 153 -0.14 6.16 20.82
N GLU A 154 -1.44 5.94 20.70
CA GLU A 154 -2.25 5.19 21.68
C GLU A 154 -1.97 3.67 21.67
N LYS A 155 -1.01 3.22 20.85
CA LYS A 155 -0.60 1.80 20.70
C LYS A 155 -1.74 0.84 20.35
N GLN A 156 -2.82 1.31 19.77
CA GLN A 156 -3.96 0.50 19.34
C GLN A 156 -3.66 -0.29 18.06
N TYR A 157 -2.79 0.24 17.20
CA TYR A 157 -2.42 -0.36 15.93
C TYR A 157 -0.95 -0.74 15.88
N ASN A 158 -0.66 -1.84 15.17
CA ASN A 158 0.69 -2.19 14.78
C ASN A 158 1.21 -1.18 13.76
N ARG A 159 2.43 -0.70 13.97
CA ARG A 159 3.10 0.16 12.97
C ARG A 159 3.65 -0.63 11.81
N PHE A 160 4.09 -1.87 12.06
CA PHE A 160 4.61 -2.74 11.02
C PHE A 160 3.47 -3.50 10.35
N ASP A 161 3.44 -3.46 9.02
CA ASP A 161 2.56 -4.24 8.18
C ASP A 161 3.36 -4.88 7.04
N MET A 162 2.96 -6.06 6.64
CA MET A 162 3.53 -6.80 5.51
C MET A 162 2.38 -7.29 4.64
N GLY A 163 2.57 -7.22 3.35
CA GLY A 163 1.55 -7.63 2.41
C GLY A 163 2.13 -8.07 1.07
N ILE A 164 1.25 -8.29 0.15
CA ILE A 164 1.56 -8.63 -1.24
C ILE A 164 0.98 -7.54 -2.14
N ASN A 165 1.82 -7.01 -3.02
CA ASN A 165 1.41 -6.14 -4.12
C ASN A 165 1.21 -6.97 -5.38
N ALA A 166 0.12 -6.71 -6.09
CA ALA A 166 -0.13 -7.21 -7.43
C ALA A 166 -0.67 -6.06 -8.29
N SER A 167 -0.10 -5.85 -9.47
CA SER A 167 -0.51 -4.75 -10.34
C SER A 167 -0.30 -5.06 -11.82
N ALA A 168 -1.03 -4.35 -12.67
CA ALA A 168 -0.86 -4.35 -14.12
C ALA A 168 -0.83 -2.90 -14.63
N ALA A 169 -0.07 -2.65 -15.68
CA ALA A 169 0.03 -1.34 -16.29
C ALA A 169 -0.05 -1.41 -17.81
N LEU A 170 -0.64 -0.36 -18.38
CA LEU A 170 -0.57 -0.06 -19.78
C LEU A 170 0.41 1.11 -19.96
N GLU A 171 1.44 0.89 -20.75
CA GLU A 171 2.57 1.79 -20.91
C GLU A 171 2.55 2.42 -22.30
N PHE A 172 2.64 3.76 -22.34
CA PHE A 172 2.72 4.57 -23.54
C PHE A 172 4.08 5.28 -23.53
N SER A 173 5.07 4.67 -24.18
CA SER A 173 6.45 5.14 -24.16
C SER A 173 6.98 5.25 -22.72
N LYS A 174 7.09 6.44 -22.17
CA LYS A 174 7.57 6.70 -20.80
C LYS A 174 6.46 6.89 -19.78
N VAL A 175 5.22 7.13 -20.21
CA VAL A 175 4.06 7.32 -19.31
C VAL A 175 3.30 6.01 -19.19
N TYR A 176 2.78 5.71 -18.02
CA TYR A 176 1.94 4.53 -17.84
C TYR A 176 0.75 4.80 -16.92
N VAL A 177 -0.31 4.04 -17.16
CA VAL A 177 -1.45 3.90 -16.24
C VAL A 177 -1.34 2.55 -15.58
N ARG A 178 -1.40 2.51 -14.26
CA ARG A 178 -1.27 1.29 -13.45
C ARG A 178 -2.49 1.11 -12.58
N LEU A 179 -3.03 -0.07 -12.55
CA LEU A 179 -4.01 -0.51 -11.57
C LEU A 179 -3.43 -1.65 -10.74
N GLY A 180 -3.81 -1.74 -9.47
CA GLY A 180 -3.29 -2.80 -8.63
C GLY A 180 -3.95 -2.86 -7.26
N THR A 181 -3.47 -3.79 -6.46
CA THR A 181 -3.92 -4.05 -5.11
C THR A 181 -2.75 -4.32 -4.18
N ASP A 182 -2.87 -3.88 -2.94
CA ASP A 182 -2.03 -4.29 -1.83
C ASP A 182 -2.88 -5.10 -0.85
N LEU A 183 -2.50 -6.34 -0.61
CA LEU A 183 -3.16 -7.27 0.30
C LEU A 183 -2.35 -7.39 1.58
N GLY A 184 -2.79 -6.75 2.67
CA GLY A 184 -2.16 -6.83 3.98
C GLY A 184 -2.30 -8.23 4.57
N MET A 185 -1.22 -8.75 5.12
CA MET A 185 -1.15 -10.09 5.72
C MET A 185 -1.03 -10.02 7.24
N VAL A 186 -0.50 -8.94 7.77
CA VAL A 186 -0.32 -8.74 9.22
C VAL A 186 -1.59 -8.18 9.83
N ASN A 187 -1.90 -8.63 11.05
CA ASN A 187 -3.01 -8.09 11.79
C ASN A 187 -2.70 -6.66 12.26
N SER A 188 -3.56 -5.72 11.88
CA SER A 188 -3.38 -4.30 12.21
C SER A 188 -3.58 -3.99 13.69
N PHE A 189 -4.33 -4.82 14.44
CA PHE A 189 -4.49 -4.65 15.88
C PHE A 189 -3.32 -5.24 16.67
N LYS A 190 -2.89 -4.53 17.70
CA LYS A 190 -1.75 -4.94 18.54
C LYS A 190 -2.12 -6.07 19.52
N GLU A 191 -3.34 -6.08 20.01
CA GLU A 191 -3.88 -7.10 20.92
C GLU A 191 -4.83 -8.04 20.17
N ALA A 192 -4.32 -8.64 19.09
CA ALA A 192 -5.10 -9.59 18.33
C ALA A 192 -5.10 -10.96 19.02
N THR A 193 -6.28 -11.46 19.34
CA THR A 193 -6.51 -12.88 19.61
C THR A 193 -6.78 -13.61 18.30
N ASP A 194 -6.70 -14.94 18.29
CA ASP A 194 -6.92 -15.77 17.08
C ASP A 194 -8.25 -15.47 16.34
N LYS A 195 -9.21 -14.89 17.04
CA LYS A 195 -10.53 -14.54 16.49
C LYS A 195 -10.65 -13.08 16.08
N LEU A 196 -9.95 -12.15 16.75
CA LEU A 196 -9.98 -10.73 16.41
C LEU A 196 -8.90 -10.42 15.37
N SER A 197 -9.28 -10.16 14.15
CA SER A 197 -8.34 -9.84 13.09
C SER A 197 -8.77 -8.61 12.29
N SER A 198 -7.80 -7.82 11.88
CA SER A 198 -8.00 -6.66 11.01
C SER A 198 -6.88 -6.62 9.99
N LYS A 199 -7.20 -6.77 8.72
CA LYS A 199 -6.25 -6.71 7.62
C LYS A 199 -6.62 -5.60 6.67
N ASN A 200 -5.62 -4.86 6.22
CA ASN A 200 -5.83 -3.81 5.25
C ASN A 200 -5.74 -4.38 3.83
N THR A 201 -6.69 -3.99 3.01
CA THR A 201 -6.67 -4.27 1.58
C THR A 201 -6.92 -2.96 0.85
N SER A 202 -6.11 -2.65 -0.13
CA SER A 202 -6.31 -1.45 -0.93
C SER A 202 -6.22 -1.74 -2.41
N PHE A 203 -7.02 -1.00 -3.17
CA PHE A 203 -6.95 -0.93 -4.62
C PHE A 203 -6.47 0.44 -5.04
N PHE A 204 -5.69 0.51 -6.10
CA PHE A 204 -5.20 1.78 -6.59
C PHE A 204 -5.25 1.88 -8.11
N LEU A 205 -5.43 3.11 -8.57
CA LEU A 205 -5.31 3.49 -9.98
C LEU A 205 -4.38 4.70 -10.05
N GLY A 206 -3.29 4.57 -10.79
CA GLY A 206 -2.23 5.55 -10.82
C GLY A 206 -1.73 5.88 -12.21
N LEU A 207 -1.01 6.98 -12.24
CA LEU A 207 -0.23 7.47 -13.36
C LEU A 207 1.23 7.50 -12.96
N GLY A 208 2.10 7.06 -13.85
CA GLY A 208 3.53 7.09 -13.61
C GLY A 208 4.33 7.49 -14.84
N TYR A 209 5.57 7.83 -14.58
CA TYR A 209 6.56 8.18 -15.58
C TYR A 209 7.84 7.39 -15.33
N ARG A 210 8.37 6.79 -16.40
CA ARG A 210 9.64 6.06 -16.41
C ARG A 210 10.68 6.89 -17.17
N PHE A 211 11.82 7.10 -16.55
CA PHE A 211 12.88 7.95 -17.09
C PHE A 211 13.72 7.27 -18.17
#